data_d3c83c6b3fbda619e95eba5ccec859a9
#
_entry.id   d3c83c6b3fbda619e95eba5ccec859a9
#
_cell.length_a   1.000
_cell.length_b   1.000
_cell.length_c   1.000
_cell.angle_alpha   90.00
_cell.angle_beta   90.00
_cell.angle_gamma   90.00
#
_symmetry.space_group_name_H-M   'P 1'
#
loop_
_entity.id
_entity.type
_entity.pdbx_description
1 polymer ?
#
loop_
_entity_poly.entity_id
_entity_poly.type
_entity_poly.pdbx_seq_one_letter_code
_entity_poly.pdbx_strand_id
1 'polypeptide(L)'
;MVTIRLARGGSKKRPFYHLTVTDSRNARNSRFIERVGFFNPVARGQEERLRLDADRIAYWQGQGAQLSERVAKLVKDSAAAA
;
A
#
# COMPACT_ATOMS: atom_id res chain seq x y z
N MET A 1 4.06 -2.21 16.74
CA MET A 1 2.89 -1.63 16.07
C MET A 1 2.89 -2.01 14.61
N VAL A 2 1.78 -2.47 14.09
CA VAL A 2 1.66 -2.86 12.68
C VAL A 2 1.19 -1.66 11.87
N THR A 3 1.83 -1.42 10.73
CA THR A 3 1.53 -0.29 9.86
C THR A 3 1.41 -0.77 8.42
N ILE A 4 0.42 -0.23 7.69
CA ILE A 4 0.30 -0.44 6.25
C ILE A 4 0.91 0.78 5.57
N ARG A 5 1.92 0.56 4.75
CA ARG A 5 2.65 1.65 4.11
C ARG A 5 3.06 1.30 2.69
N LEU A 6 3.54 2.29 1.95
CA LEU A 6 4.06 2.09 0.61
C LEU A 6 5.54 1.73 0.67
N ALA A 7 5.91 0.67 -0.04
CA ALA A 7 7.29 0.27 -0.24
C ALA A 7 7.63 0.46 -1.71
N ARG A 8 8.68 1.21 -2.00
CA ARG A 8 9.07 1.50 -3.37
C ARG A 8 9.70 0.28 -4.03
N GLY A 9 9.21 -0.05 -5.24
CA GLY A 9 9.83 -1.02 -6.13
C GLY A 9 10.02 -0.40 -7.50
N GLY A 10 10.34 -1.22 -8.50
CA GLY A 10 10.50 -0.77 -9.86
C GLY A 10 11.83 -0.05 -10.10
N SER A 11 11.97 0.55 -11.28
CA SER A 11 13.20 1.24 -11.68
C SER A 11 13.17 2.71 -11.27
N LYS A 12 14.32 3.39 -11.40
CA LYS A 12 14.41 4.82 -11.09
C LYS A 12 13.48 5.66 -11.95
N LYS A 13 13.27 5.27 -13.21
CA LYS A 13 12.45 6.02 -14.15
C LYS A 13 10.98 5.65 -14.13
N ARG A 14 10.63 4.48 -13.53
CA ARG A 14 9.25 4.02 -13.43
C ARG A 14 9.00 3.55 -12.00
N PRO A 15 8.73 4.49 -11.09
CA PRO A 15 8.45 4.14 -9.71
C PRO A 15 7.18 3.28 -9.61
N PHE A 16 7.25 2.28 -8.77
CA PHE A 16 6.13 1.39 -8.50
C PHE A 16 6.12 1.13 -7.00
N TYR A 17 4.95 1.19 -6.40
CA TYR A 17 4.83 1.04 -4.95
C TYR A 17 3.94 -0.13 -4.61
N HIS A 18 4.38 -0.92 -3.64
CA HIS A 18 3.55 -1.97 -3.05
C HIS A 18 2.99 -1.46 -1.73
N LEU A 19 1.71 -1.76 -1.49
CA LEU A 19 1.13 -1.52 -0.16
C LEU A 19 1.47 -2.73 0.69
N THR A 20 2.27 -2.52 1.72
CA THR A 20 2.78 -3.60 2.56
C THR A 20 2.36 -3.42 4.00
N VAL A 21 2.06 -4.53 4.65
CA VAL A 21 1.82 -4.57 6.09
C VAL A 21 3.14 -4.89 6.76
N THR A 22 3.63 -4.00 7.61
CA THR A 22 4.91 -4.19 8.30
C THR A 22 4.76 -3.95 9.79
N ASP A 23 5.64 -4.58 10.56
CA ASP A 23 5.77 -4.30 11.98
C ASP A 23 6.83 -3.19 12.15
N SER A 24 6.48 -2.13 12.86
CA SER A 24 7.37 -0.98 13.07
C SER A 24 8.66 -1.33 13.78
N ARG A 25 8.72 -2.49 14.45
CA ARG A 25 9.96 -2.96 15.07
C ARG A 25 10.99 -3.42 14.06
N ASN A 26 10.55 -3.75 12.84
CA ASN A 26 11.45 -4.13 11.76
C ASN A 26 11.90 -2.85 11.06
N ALA A 27 13.13 -2.43 11.35
CA ALA A 27 13.68 -1.19 10.81
C ALA A 27 14.00 -1.27 9.32
N ARG A 28 13.98 -2.45 8.73
CA ARG A 28 14.36 -2.64 7.33
C ARG A 28 13.14 -2.73 6.43
N ASN A 29 13.17 -1.96 5.35
CA ASN A 29 12.09 -1.90 4.38
C ASN A 29 11.87 -3.19 3.60
N SER A 30 12.80 -4.12 3.65
CA SER A 30 12.71 -5.38 2.91
C SER A 30 11.85 -6.43 3.59
N ARG A 31 11.48 -6.23 4.85
CA ARG A 31 10.64 -7.20 5.57
C ARG A 31 9.24 -6.67 5.76
N PHE A 32 8.28 -7.43 5.30
CA PHE A 32 6.87 -7.13 5.48
C PHE A 32 6.11 -8.42 5.78
N ILE A 33 4.96 -8.27 6.41
CA ILE A 33 4.11 -9.41 6.77
C ILE A 33 3.34 -9.88 5.54
N GLU A 34 2.81 -8.92 4.77
CA GLU A 34 1.91 -9.25 3.66
C GLU A 34 1.81 -8.05 2.72
N ARG A 35 1.54 -8.31 1.44
CA ARG A 35 1.19 -7.27 0.48
C ARG A 35 -0.33 -7.18 0.38
N VAL A 36 -0.86 -5.95 0.41
CA VAL A 36 -2.30 -5.74 0.34
C VAL A 36 -2.71 -4.85 -0.84
N GLY A 37 -1.81 -4.68 -1.80
CA GLY A 37 -2.10 -3.92 -3.00
C GLY A 37 -0.88 -3.30 -3.63
N PHE A 38 -1.12 -2.44 -4.63
CA PHE A 38 -0.03 -1.72 -5.28
C PHE A 38 -0.53 -0.36 -5.77
N PHE A 39 0.42 0.55 -6.01
CA PHE A 39 0.16 1.85 -6.60
C PHE A 39 1.19 2.11 -7.69
N ASN A 40 0.70 2.35 -8.91
CA ASN A 40 1.54 2.66 -10.06
C ASN A 40 1.24 4.08 -10.54
N PRO A 41 1.99 5.09 -10.07
CA PRO A 41 1.70 6.50 -10.42
C PRO A 41 1.98 6.83 -11.88
N VAL A 42 2.72 5.97 -12.59
CA VAL A 42 3.03 6.17 -14.00
C VAL A 42 2.26 5.23 -14.92
N ALA A 43 1.16 4.66 -14.44
CA ALA A 43 0.31 3.80 -15.25
C ALA A 43 -0.22 4.55 -16.48
N ARG A 44 -0.20 3.89 -17.64
CA ARG A 44 -0.64 4.47 -18.90
C ARG A 44 -1.62 3.52 -19.59
N GLY A 45 -2.61 4.09 -20.28
CA GLY A 45 -3.58 3.34 -21.05
C GLY A 45 -4.38 2.40 -20.17
N GLN A 46 -4.30 1.11 -20.45
CA GLN A 46 -5.06 0.10 -19.72
C GLN A 46 -4.33 -0.44 -18.49
N GLU A 47 -3.16 0.08 -18.17
CA GLU A 47 -2.46 -0.34 -16.97
C GLU A 47 -3.24 0.03 -15.72
N GLU A 48 -3.27 -0.87 -14.76
CA GLU A 48 -3.94 -0.62 -13.50
C GLU A 48 -3.09 0.30 -12.62
N ARG A 49 -3.66 1.45 -12.26
CA ARG A 49 -2.94 2.46 -11.49
C ARG A 49 -2.91 2.13 -10.01
N LEU A 50 -4.00 1.61 -9.48
CA LEU A 50 -4.14 1.35 -8.05
C LEU A 50 -4.97 0.10 -7.85
N ARG A 51 -4.46 -0.80 -7.05
CA ARG A 51 -5.21 -1.97 -6.60
C ARG A 51 -5.11 -2.07 -5.09
N LEU A 52 -6.23 -2.21 -4.43
CA LEU A 52 -6.31 -2.37 -2.99
C LEU A 52 -7.07 -3.65 -2.67
N ASP A 53 -6.50 -4.45 -1.79
CA ASP A 53 -7.22 -5.59 -1.22
C ASP A 53 -7.96 -5.09 0.01
N ALA A 54 -9.18 -4.60 -0.20
CA ALA A 54 -9.96 -3.96 0.84
C ALA A 54 -10.23 -4.91 2.01
N ASP A 55 -10.45 -6.19 1.73
CA ASP A 55 -10.74 -7.16 2.78
C ASP A 55 -9.53 -7.33 3.71
N ARG A 56 -8.33 -7.41 3.14
CA ARG A 56 -7.11 -7.56 3.95
C ARG A 56 -6.77 -6.27 4.68
N ILE A 57 -6.96 -5.13 4.05
CA ILE A 57 -6.75 -3.84 4.72
C ILE A 57 -7.69 -3.72 5.91
N ALA A 58 -8.97 -4.05 5.74
CA ALA A 58 -9.95 -4.02 6.82
C ALA A 58 -9.57 -4.99 7.93
N TYR A 59 -9.13 -6.19 7.57
CA TYR A 59 -8.67 -7.17 8.55
C TYR A 59 -7.55 -6.61 9.43
N TRP A 60 -6.52 -6.02 8.79
CA TRP A 60 -5.39 -5.48 9.54
C TRP A 60 -5.77 -4.27 10.37
N GLN A 61 -6.67 -3.42 9.87
CA GLN A 61 -7.18 -2.31 10.66
C GLN A 61 -7.93 -2.80 11.89
N GLY A 62 -8.69 -3.89 11.74
CA GLY A 62 -9.37 -4.53 12.86
C GLY A 62 -8.41 -5.11 13.89
N GLN A 63 -7.18 -5.44 13.46
CA GLN A 63 -6.13 -5.90 14.36
C GLN A 63 -5.33 -4.74 14.96
N GLY A 64 -5.71 -3.51 14.70
CA GLY A 64 -5.04 -2.33 15.25
C GLY A 64 -3.96 -1.75 14.36
N ALA A 65 -3.83 -2.22 13.11
CA ALA A 65 -2.86 -1.65 12.18
C ALA A 65 -3.22 -0.22 11.81
N GLN A 66 -2.20 0.63 11.68
CA GLN A 66 -2.39 2.00 11.27
C GLN A 66 -2.00 2.17 9.80
N LEU A 67 -2.65 3.11 9.11
CA LEU A 67 -2.30 3.45 7.74
C LEU A 67 -1.34 4.63 7.74
N SER A 68 -0.30 4.56 6.90
CA SER A 68 0.52 5.74 6.66
C SER A 68 -0.33 6.82 5.98
N GLU A 69 0.11 8.07 6.02
CA GLU A 69 -0.64 9.17 5.41
C GLU A 69 -0.91 8.93 3.93
N ARG A 70 0.10 8.44 3.20
CA ARG A 70 -0.03 8.15 1.77
C ARG A 70 -1.04 7.05 1.51
N VAL A 71 -0.98 5.97 2.29
CA VAL A 71 -1.92 4.86 2.14
C VAL A 71 -3.33 5.29 2.52
N ALA A 72 -3.49 6.04 3.59
CA ALA A 72 -4.80 6.53 4.00
C ALA A 72 -5.43 7.38 2.90
N LYS A 73 -4.65 8.24 2.26
CA LYS A 73 -5.11 9.07 1.15
C LYS A 73 -5.52 8.21 -0.04
N LEU A 74 -4.71 7.21 -0.40
CA LEU A 74 -5.02 6.33 -1.51
C LEU A 74 -6.30 5.52 -1.27
N VAL A 75 -6.49 5.03 -0.07
CA VAL A 75 -7.70 4.30 0.30
C VAL A 75 -8.92 5.21 0.20
N LYS A 76 -8.82 6.44 0.69
CA LYS A 76 -9.90 7.42 0.63
C LYS A 76 -10.23 7.78 -0.82
N ASP A 77 -9.22 8.04 -1.65
CA ASP A 77 -9.41 8.38 -3.05
C ASP A 77 -10.05 7.23 -3.82
N SER A 78 -9.64 6.00 -3.53
CA SER A 78 -10.21 4.81 -4.16
C SER A 78 -11.70 4.65 -3.81
N ALA A 79 -12.04 4.88 -2.55
CA ALA A 79 -13.43 4.80 -2.12
C ALA A 79 -14.28 5.89 -2.76
N ALA A 80 -13.73 7.08 -2.95
CA ALA A 80 -14.43 8.19 -3.59
C ALA A 80 -14.62 7.97 -5.09
N ALA A 81 -13.71 7.20 -5.71
CA ALA A 81 -13.77 6.91 -7.15
C ALA A 81 -14.69 5.74 -7.50
N ALA A 82 -15.12 4.98 -6.50
CA ALA A 82 -15.93 3.78 -6.72
C ALA A 82 -17.43 4.09 -6.96
#